data_d59728719ad90e584fe45beedded6f72
#
_entry.id   d59728719ad90e584fe45beedded6f72
#
_cell.length_a   1.000
_cell.length_b   1.000
_cell.length_c   1.000
_cell.angle_alpha   90.00
_cell.angle_beta   90.00
_cell.angle_gamma   90.00
#
_symmetry.space_group_name_H-M   'P 1'
#
loop_
_entity.id
_entity.type
_entity.pdbx_description
1 polymer ?
#
loop_
_entity_poly.entity_id
_entity_poly.type
_entity_poly.pdbx_seq_one_letter_code
_entity_poly.pdbx_strand_id
1 'polypeptide(L)'
;MPSDTTAVDPRLQTRATELFGVRYPIVQTGMGWVAGASLVTGTANAGGLGILASATMTLPEMKAAIAEVKDRTDQPFGVNLRTDAADVEERVDHLIAEGVRVASFAQAPRPDMVKKLKDSGVVVMPTVGAKRHAEKVAEWGVDAVLCQGGEGGGHTGTVPTSLLLPQVIDAVDIPVIAAGGFHDGRGLAAALAWGASGIAMGTRFLLTADSKVPDEIKAIYLGTPVTGTVVSTAIDGAPQRVIRTEMVDELERSRLTRLPKAAPVSYTHLTLPTSAVAWG
;
A
#
# COMPACT_ATOMS: atom_id res chain seq x y z
N MET A 1 34.20 20.35 -3.96
CA MET A 1 32.95 20.82 -3.34
C MET A 1 31.83 19.93 -3.86
N PRO A 2 31.20 19.06 -3.06
CA PRO A 2 29.98 18.40 -3.53
C PRO A 2 28.91 19.48 -3.71
N SER A 3 28.31 19.56 -4.87
CA SER A 3 27.17 20.42 -5.12
C SER A 3 26.07 20.10 -4.12
N ASP A 4 25.56 21.12 -3.45
CA ASP A 4 24.39 21.04 -2.58
C ASP A 4 23.18 20.60 -3.41
N THR A 5 22.93 19.29 -3.46
CA THR A 5 21.83 18.67 -4.23
C THR A 5 20.52 18.62 -3.42
N THR A 6 20.32 19.54 -2.49
CA THR A 6 19.17 19.53 -1.58
C THR A 6 17.87 20.09 -2.19
N ALA A 7 17.94 20.81 -3.30
CA ALA A 7 16.74 21.33 -3.97
C ALA A 7 16.03 20.20 -4.74
N VAL A 8 14.81 19.89 -4.33
CA VAL A 8 13.92 18.99 -5.08
C VAL A 8 13.51 19.68 -6.38
N ASP A 9 13.51 18.92 -7.48
CA ASP A 9 12.98 19.41 -8.75
C ASP A 9 11.54 19.89 -8.56
N PRO A 10 11.20 21.16 -8.93
CA PRO A 10 9.85 21.69 -8.75
C PRO A 10 8.74 20.83 -9.37
N ARG A 11 9.06 20.05 -10.41
CA ARG A 11 8.12 19.12 -11.05
C ARG A 11 7.70 17.96 -10.15
N LEU A 12 8.45 17.70 -9.09
CA LEU A 12 8.14 16.69 -8.07
C LEU A 12 7.39 17.26 -6.86
N GLN A 13 7.21 18.60 -6.82
CA GLN A 13 6.34 19.24 -5.83
C GLN A 13 4.89 19.12 -6.31
N THR A 14 4.11 18.32 -5.59
CA THR A 14 2.73 17.99 -5.97
C THR A 14 1.80 18.19 -4.79
N ARG A 15 0.49 18.18 -5.03
CA ARG A 15 -0.52 18.21 -3.96
C ARG A 15 -0.31 17.07 -2.93
N ALA A 16 0.25 15.92 -3.35
CA ALA A 16 0.55 14.82 -2.45
C ALA A 16 1.75 15.11 -1.54
N THR A 17 2.83 15.70 -2.09
CA THR A 17 4.00 16.06 -1.26
C THR A 17 3.64 17.10 -0.21
N GLU A 18 2.81 18.08 -0.55
CA GLU A 18 2.31 19.09 0.38
C GLU A 18 1.40 18.46 1.45
N LEU A 19 0.43 17.64 1.03
CA LEU A 19 -0.52 16.99 1.92
C LEU A 19 0.16 16.07 2.94
N PHE A 20 1.11 15.24 2.48
CA PHE A 20 1.80 14.27 3.34
C PHE A 20 2.96 14.87 4.12
N GLY A 21 3.50 16.01 3.67
CA GLY A 21 4.71 16.61 4.24
C GLY A 21 5.99 15.86 3.83
N VAL A 22 6.01 15.24 2.65
CA VAL A 22 7.14 14.45 2.14
C VAL A 22 7.89 15.14 1.02
N ARG A 23 9.15 14.75 0.80
CA ARG A 23 10.01 15.35 -0.22
C ARG A 23 9.65 14.91 -1.64
N TYR A 24 9.27 13.65 -1.82
CA TYR A 24 8.98 13.04 -3.12
C TYR A 24 7.56 12.47 -3.17
N PRO A 25 6.88 12.54 -4.33
CA PRO A 25 5.52 12.04 -4.50
C PRO A 25 5.51 10.50 -4.67
N ILE A 26 6.18 9.81 -3.75
CA ILE A 26 6.38 8.35 -3.76
C ILE A 26 5.90 7.77 -2.44
N VAL A 27 5.02 6.78 -2.54
CA VAL A 27 4.44 6.08 -1.40
C VAL A 27 4.88 4.61 -1.43
N GLN A 28 5.43 4.13 -0.34
CA GLN A 28 5.57 2.70 -0.06
C GLN A 28 4.28 2.22 0.61
N THR A 29 3.55 1.32 -0.06
CA THR A 29 2.25 0.85 0.43
C THR A 29 2.38 -0.05 1.66
N GLY A 30 1.32 -0.11 2.49
CA GLY A 30 1.20 -1.12 3.53
C GLY A 30 1.09 -2.52 2.93
N MET A 31 2.12 -3.33 3.13
CA MET A 31 2.17 -4.73 2.70
C MET A 31 2.29 -5.62 3.94
N GLY A 32 1.29 -6.46 4.19
CA GLY A 32 1.30 -7.39 5.31
C GLY A 32 2.61 -8.17 5.42
N TRP A 33 3.16 -8.32 6.62
CA TRP A 33 4.46 -8.95 6.96
C TRP A 33 5.71 -8.33 6.31
N VAL A 34 5.56 -7.43 5.34
CA VAL A 34 6.67 -6.80 4.61
C VAL A 34 6.94 -5.39 5.10
N ALA A 35 5.89 -4.58 5.21
CA ALA A 35 6.00 -3.16 5.55
C ALA A 35 6.03 -2.96 7.07
N GLY A 36 7.11 -3.41 7.70
CA GLY A 36 7.45 -3.16 9.11
C GLY A 36 8.22 -1.86 9.31
N ALA A 37 8.60 -1.59 10.55
CA ALA A 37 9.25 -0.33 10.95
C ALA A 37 10.53 -0.02 10.14
N SER A 38 11.36 -1.02 9.83
CA SER A 38 12.60 -0.82 9.05
C SER A 38 12.32 -0.22 7.67
N LEU A 39 11.40 -0.83 6.91
CA LEU A 39 11.05 -0.38 5.57
C LEU A 39 10.38 0.99 5.58
N VAL A 40 9.49 1.23 6.55
CA VAL A 40 8.80 2.51 6.73
C VAL A 40 9.82 3.62 7.03
N THR A 41 10.73 3.38 7.97
CA THR A 41 11.78 4.34 8.36
C THR A 41 12.73 4.63 7.19
N GLY A 42 13.19 3.59 6.47
CA GLY A 42 14.06 3.76 5.30
C GLY A 42 13.39 4.60 4.21
N THR A 43 12.10 4.36 3.95
CA THR A 43 11.32 5.15 2.99
C THR A 43 11.14 6.60 3.44
N ALA A 44 10.78 6.82 4.70
CA ALA A 44 10.58 8.16 5.26
C ALA A 44 11.87 8.98 5.23
N ASN A 45 12.98 8.42 5.67
CA ASN A 45 14.30 9.07 5.65
C ASN A 45 14.80 9.35 4.22
N ALA A 46 14.38 8.55 3.23
CA ALA A 46 14.65 8.83 1.82
C ALA A 46 13.74 9.93 1.23
N GLY A 47 12.76 10.41 1.98
CA GLY A 47 11.86 11.51 1.60
C GLY A 47 10.56 11.07 0.91
N GLY A 48 10.20 9.79 0.96
CA GLY A 48 8.90 9.27 0.55
C GLY A 48 7.96 9.08 1.73
N LEU A 49 6.73 8.65 1.47
CA LEU A 49 5.78 8.23 2.51
C LEU A 49 5.86 6.72 2.73
N GLY A 50 6.42 6.28 3.86
CA GLY A 50 6.35 4.88 4.29
C GLY A 50 5.03 4.60 5.00
N ILE A 51 4.35 3.48 4.66
CA ILE A 51 3.10 3.06 5.31
C ILE A 51 3.31 1.72 6.01
N LEU A 52 3.18 1.74 7.35
CA LEU A 52 3.24 0.55 8.20
C LEU A 52 2.02 -0.34 7.96
N ALA A 53 2.23 -1.63 7.77
CA ALA A 53 1.14 -2.59 7.52
C ALA A 53 0.60 -3.18 8.83
N SER A 54 -0.34 -2.51 9.48
CA SER A 54 -0.89 -3.00 10.74
C SER A 54 -1.94 -4.11 10.60
N ALA A 55 -2.41 -4.38 9.39
CA ALA A 55 -3.45 -5.40 9.15
C ALA A 55 -3.06 -6.83 9.60
N THR A 56 -1.77 -7.10 9.69
CA THR A 56 -1.20 -8.40 10.09
C THR A 56 -0.59 -8.38 11.48
N MET A 57 -0.78 -7.30 12.21
CA MET A 57 -0.28 -7.08 13.55
C MET A 57 -1.41 -7.11 14.56
N THR A 58 -1.16 -7.65 15.73
CA THR A 58 -1.99 -7.41 16.91
C THR A 58 -1.87 -5.92 17.32
N LEU A 59 -2.80 -5.42 18.12
CA LEU A 59 -2.73 -4.04 18.62
C LEU A 59 -1.43 -3.74 19.39
N PRO A 60 -0.93 -4.60 20.28
CA PRO A 60 0.37 -4.39 20.93
C PRO A 60 1.55 -4.34 19.94
N GLU A 61 1.58 -5.21 18.93
CA GLU A 61 2.61 -5.20 17.88
C GLU A 61 2.57 -3.92 17.05
N MET A 62 1.38 -3.44 16.68
CA MET A 62 1.22 -2.17 15.98
C MET A 62 1.75 -1.00 16.82
N LYS A 63 1.40 -0.95 18.10
CA LYS A 63 1.90 0.07 19.04
C LYS A 63 3.42 0.06 19.12
N ALA A 64 4.01 -1.10 19.28
CA ALA A 64 5.47 -1.27 19.31
C ALA A 64 6.13 -0.84 18.00
N ALA A 65 5.54 -1.21 16.85
CA ALA A 65 6.06 -0.84 15.54
C ALA A 65 5.98 0.68 15.28
N ILE A 66 4.90 1.34 15.70
CA ILE A 66 4.78 2.81 15.63
C ILE A 66 5.85 3.48 16.49
N ALA A 67 6.05 3.01 17.72
CA ALA A 67 7.09 3.52 18.60
C ALA A 67 8.49 3.32 17.99
N GLU A 68 8.78 2.14 17.40
CA GLU A 68 10.05 1.89 16.71
C GLU A 68 10.26 2.84 15.52
N VAL A 69 9.23 3.14 14.73
CA VAL A 69 9.35 4.11 13.62
C VAL A 69 9.69 5.50 14.16
N LYS A 70 8.98 5.98 15.19
CA LYS A 70 9.20 7.29 15.81
C LYS A 70 10.57 7.43 16.47
N ASP A 71 11.12 6.36 17.01
CA ASP A 71 12.47 6.34 17.58
C ASP A 71 13.57 6.46 16.51
N ARG A 72 13.27 6.09 15.26
CA ARG A 72 14.22 6.01 14.16
C ARG A 72 14.08 7.11 13.11
N THR A 73 13.01 7.91 13.15
CA THR A 73 12.80 9.01 12.21
C THR A 73 11.82 10.06 12.75
N ASP A 74 12.11 11.33 12.45
CA ASP A 74 11.19 12.46 12.66
C ASP A 74 10.35 12.75 11.40
N GLN A 75 10.55 11.98 10.33
CA GLN A 75 9.83 12.18 9.08
C GLN A 75 8.40 11.63 9.15
N PRO A 76 7.45 12.22 8.41
CA PRO A 76 6.07 11.73 8.39
C PRO A 76 5.98 10.31 7.82
N PHE A 77 5.09 9.53 8.42
CA PHE A 77 4.76 8.18 7.95
C PHE A 77 3.27 7.91 8.10
N GLY A 78 2.80 6.82 7.50
CA GLY A 78 1.43 6.37 7.58
C GLY A 78 1.29 4.99 8.21
N VAL A 79 0.06 4.64 8.55
CA VAL A 79 -0.33 3.31 9.01
C VAL A 79 -1.52 2.82 8.20
N ASN A 80 -1.45 1.59 7.70
CA ASN A 80 -2.56 0.95 6.99
C ASN A 80 -3.46 0.21 7.98
N LEU A 81 -4.76 0.49 7.91
CA LEU A 81 -5.78 -0.09 8.78
C LEU A 81 -6.78 -0.95 7.99
N ARG A 82 -7.35 -1.93 8.67
CA ARG A 82 -8.53 -2.68 8.22
C ARG A 82 -9.77 -2.16 8.95
N THR A 83 -10.80 -1.83 8.19
CA THR A 83 -12.06 -1.30 8.74
C THR A 83 -12.92 -2.36 9.41
N ASP A 84 -12.68 -3.64 9.10
CA ASP A 84 -13.38 -4.80 9.65
C ASP A 84 -12.67 -5.45 10.87
N ALA A 85 -11.55 -4.88 11.31
CA ALA A 85 -10.88 -5.34 12.52
C ALA A 85 -11.71 -5.01 13.77
N ALA A 86 -11.82 -5.97 14.69
CA ALA A 86 -12.61 -5.80 15.92
C ALA A 86 -12.09 -4.66 16.81
N ASP A 87 -10.78 -4.39 16.75
CA ASP A 87 -10.05 -3.38 17.52
C ASP A 87 -9.74 -2.10 16.69
N VAL A 88 -10.45 -1.86 15.58
CA VAL A 88 -10.15 -0.74 14.69
C VAL A 88 -10.28 0.63 15.37
N GLU A 89 -11.24 0.81 16.27
CA GLU A 89 -11.39 2.08 16.99
C GLU A 89 -10.20 2.35 17.92
N GLU A 90 -9.71 1.33 18.64
CA GLU A 90 -8.53 1.47 19.49
C GLU A 90 -7.27 1.76 18.67
N ARG A 91 -7.16 1.19 17.46
CA ARG A 91 -6.08 1.47 16.52
C ARG A 91 -6.13 2.92 16.05
N VAL A 92 -7.32 3.42 15.68
CA VAL A 92 -7.54 4.82 15.28
C VAL A 92 -7.17 5.77 16.42
N ASP A 93 -7.61 5.48 17.64
CA ASP A 93 -7.29 6.30 18.82
C ASP A 93 -5.78 6.35 19.08
N HIS A 94 -5.11 5.22 18.91
CA HIS A 94 -3.66 5.16 19.06
C HIS A 94 -2.93 5.95 17.97
N LEU A 95 -3.34 5.84 16.70
CA LEU A 95 -2.78 6.64 15.62
C LEU A 95 -2.86 8.14 15.90
N ILE A 96 -4.02 8.59 16.38
CA ILE A 96 -4.27 10.00 16.75
C ILE A 96 -3.35 10.41 17.89
N ALA A 97 -3.29 9.60 18.95
CA ALA A 97 -2.46 9.89 20.13
C ALA A 97 -0.97 9.97 19.79
N GLU A 98 -0.50 9.14 18.86
CA GLU A 98 0.90 9.11 18.41
C GLU A 98 1.23 10.15 17.33
N GLY A 99 0.24 10.89 16.82
CA GLY A 99 0.44 11.92 15.79
C GLY A 99 0.86 11.34 14.44
N VAL A 100 0.40 10.12 14.11
CA VAL A 100 0.65 9.51 12.81
C VAL A 100 0.08 10.38 11.70
N ARG A 101 0.87 10.66 10.66
CA ARG A 101 0.47 11.61 9.62
C ARG A 101 -0.65 11.11 8.73
N VAL A 102 -0.63 9.84 8.32
CA VAL A 102 -1.56 9.28 7.33
C VAL A 102 -2.19 7.99 7.84
N ALA A 103 -3.50 7.92 7.83
CA ALA A 103 -4.27 6.68 7.96
C ALA A 103 -4.66 6.19 6.56
N SER A 104 -4.07 5.08 6.13
CA SER A 104 -4.38 4.42 4.86
C SER A 104 -5.32 3.25 5.10
N PHE A 105 -6.23 2.98 4.14
CA PHE A 105 -7.21 1.92 4.26
C PHE A 105 -7.26 1.08 3.00
N ALA A 106 -7.22 -0.25 3.15
CA ALA A 106 -7.40 -1.19 2.03
C ALA A 106 -8.86 -1.19 1.50
N GLN A 107 -9.80 -0.81 2.36
CA GLN A 107 -11.23 -0.65 2.05
C GLN A 107 -11.68 0.73 2.53
N ALA A 108 -12.83 1.20 2.03
CA ALA A 108 -13.38 2.49 2.44
C ALA A 108 -13.70 2.49 3.95
N PRO A 109 -13.18 3.45 4.75
CA PRO A 109 -13.56 3.63 6.14
C PRO A 109 -14.99 4.16 6.26
N ARG A 110 -15.58 4.04 7.46
CA ARG A 110 -16.89 4.66 7.71
C ARG A 110 -16.78 6.19 7.78
N PRO A 111 -17.84 6.95 7.40
CA PRO A 111 -17.81 8.42 7.42
C PRO A 111 -17.48 9.02 8.80
N ASP A 112 -17.97 8.41 9.89
CA ASP A 112 -17.67 8.83 11.25
C ASP A 112 -16.19 8.68 11.61
N MET A 113 -15.54 7.60 11.14
CA MET A 113 -14.11 7.37 11.29
C MET A 113 -13.29 8.38 10.46
N VAL A 114 -13.72 8.68 9.23
CA VAL A 114 -13.11 9.74 8.40
C VAL A 114 -13.12 11.06 9.16
N LYS A 115 -14.30 11.44 9.69
CA LYS A 115 -14.44 12.68 10.45
C LYS A 115 -13.54 12.72 11.69
N LYS A 116 -13.50 11.65 12.48
CA LYS A 116 -12.68 11.53 13.69
C LYS A 116 -11.19 11.74 13.40
N LEU A 117 -10.67 11.08 12.37
CA LEU A 117 -9.27 11.20 11.96
C LEU A 117 -8.94 12.62 11.47
N LYS A 118 -9.78 13.19 10.62
CA LYS A 118 -9.59 14.54 10.07
C LYS A 118 -9.65 15.63 11.17
N ASP A 119 -10.62 15.56 12.07
CA ASP A 119 -10.73 16.49 13.19
C ASP A 119 -9.47 16.47 14.08
N SER A 120 -8.72 15.36 14.04
CA SER A 120 -7.45 15.17 14.75
C SER A 120 -6.20 15.48 13.89
N GLY A 121 -6.38 15.98 12.67
CA GLY A 121 -5.26 16.35 11.79
C GLY A 121 -4.58 15.17 11.06
N VAL A 122 -5.16 13.97 11.11
CA VAL A 122 -4.67 12.79 10.41
C VAL A 122 -5.24 12.77 9.00
N VAL A 123 -4.36 12.67 8.01
CA VAL A 123 -4.73 12.54 6.59
C VAL A 123 -5.36 11.17 6.33
N VAL A 124 -6.52 11.13 5.70
CA VAL A 124 -7.26 9.90 5.40
C VAL A 124 -7.13 9.54 3.92
N MET A 125 -6.55 8.36 3.63
CA MET A 125 -6.30 7.89 2.27
C MET A 125 -6.77 6.44 2.06
N PRO A 126 -8.01 6.21 1.64
CA PRO A 126 -8.48 4.87 1.25
C PRO A 126 -8.00 4.47 -0.15
N THR A 127 -7.93 3.16 -0.37
CA THR A 127 -7.69 2.56 -1.69
C THR A 127 -9.01 2.44 -2.46
N VAL A 128 -8.99 2.82 -3.73
CA VAL A 128 -10.13 2.73 -4.64
C VAL A 128 -9.74 1.98 -5.92
N GLY A 129 -10.65 1.17 -6.43
CA GLY A 129 -10.49 0.41 -7.68
C GLY A 129 -11.57 0.72 -8.72
N ALA A 130 -12.35 1.79 -8.53
CA ALA A 130 -13.37 2.24 -9.47
C ALA A 130 -13.68 3.73 -9.26
N LYS A 131 -14.10 4.43 -10.33
CA LYS A 131 -14.54 5.82 -10.29
C LYS A 131 -15.57 6.07 -9.19
N ARG A 132 -16.67 5.29 -9.16
CA ARG A 132 -17.73 5.41 -8.17
C ARG A 132 -17.26 5.27 -6.72
N HIS A 133 -16.17 4.51 -6.48
CA HIS A 133 -15.61 4.38 -5.13
C HIS A 133 -14.87 5.66 -4.73
N ALA A 134 -14.16 6.29 -5.68
CA ALA A 134 -13.49 7.56 -5.45
C ALA A 134 -14.48 8.68 -5.17
N GLU A 135 -15.53 8.81 -5.99
CA GLU A 135 -16.62 9.77 -5.80
C GLU A 135 -17.24 9.62 -4.39
N LYS A 136 -17.59 8.39 -4.03
CA LYS A 136 -18.23 8.09 -2.74
C LYS A 136 -17.34 8.47 -1.54
N VAL A 137 -16.05 8.12 -1.55
CA VAL A 137 -15.18 8.45 -0.41
C VAL A 137 -14.82 9.94 -0.40
N ALA A 138 -14.76 10.61 -1.56
CA ALA A 138 -14.59 12.05 -1.64
C ALA A 138 -15.77 12.80 -0.99
N GLU A 139 -17.02 12.35 -1.22
CA GLU A 139 -18.21 12.87 -0.53
C GLU A 139 -18.11 12.71 1.00
N TRP A 140 -17.44 11.70 1.49
CA TRP A 140 -17.19 11.52 2.94
C TRP A 140 -16.07 12.42 3.47
N GLY A 141 -15.41 13.16 2.57
CA GLY A 141 -14.41 14.16 2.92
C GLY A 141 -13.02 13.58 3.16
N VAL A 142 -12.64 12.44 2.57
CA VAL A 142 -11.25 11.95 2.62
C VAL A 142 -10.29 12.95 1.96
N ASP A 143 -9.01 12.91 2.34
CA ASP A 143 -8.03 13.92 1.89
C ASP A 143 -7.32 13.53 0.61
N ALA A 144 -7.21 12.23 0.33
CA ALA A 144 -6.63 11.67 -0.88
C ALA A 144 -7.20 10.29 -1.15
N VAL A 145 -6.99 9.75 -2.35
CA VAL A 145 -7.27 8.35 -2.68
C VAL A 145 -6.05 7.67 -3.30
N LEU A 146 -5.86 6.40 -2.96
CA LEU A 146 -4.92 5.52 -3.63
C LEU A 146 -5.69 4.76 -4.71
N CYS A 147 -5.47 5.10 -5.98
CA CYS A 147 -6.14 4.50 -7.13
C CYS A 147 -5.35 3.29 -7.61
N GLN A 148 -5.83 2.08 -7.33
CA GLN A 148 -5.14 0.85 -7.67
C GLN A 148 -5.76 0.15 -8.87
N GLY A 149 -5.00 0.06 -9.95
CA GLY A 149 -5.35 -0.70 -11.15
C GLY A 149 -5.06 -2.20 -11.02
N GLY A 150 -5.52 -2.96 -12.02
CA GLY A 150 -5.43 -4.43 -12.06
C GLY A 150 -4.03 -5.01 -12.12
N GLU A 151 -3.00 -4.21 -12.38
CA GLU A 151 -1.60 -4.62 -12.34
C GLU A 151 -1.02 -4.68 -10.92
N GLY A 152 -1.76 -4.16 -9.92
CA GLY A 152 -1.35 -4.20 -8.52
C GLY A 152 -1.21 -5.63 -7.99
N GLY A 153 -0.17 -5.90 -7.21
CA GLY A 153 0.01 -7.16 -6.48
C GLY A 153 -0.91 -7.27 -5.28
N GLY A 154 -1.21 -8.50 -4.85
CA GLY A 154 -2.19 -8.78 -3.81
C GLY A 154 -3.63 -8.53 -4.27
N HIS A 155 -4.52 -8.17 -3.35
CA HIS A 155 -5.91 -7.83 -3.70
C HIS A 155 -5.95 -6.71 -4.73
N THR A 156 -6.64 -6.94 -5.84
CA THR A 156 -6.63 -6.01 -6.96
C THR A 156 -7.98 -5.99 -7.70
N GLY A 157 -8.21 -4.92 -8.46
CA GLY A 157 -9.35 -4.84 -9.37
C GLY A 157 -9.06 -5.50 -10.72
N THR A 158 -10.01 -5.37 -11.64
CA THR A 158 -9.91 -5.91 -13.01
C THR A 158 -9.60 -4.82 -14.05
N VAL A 159 -9.71 -3.55 -13.67
CA VAL A 159 -9.51 -2.42 -14.58
C VAL A 159 -8.03 -2.08 -14.66
N PRO A 160 -7.43 -2.06 -15.87
CA PRO A 160 -6.06 -1.61 -16.05
C PRO A 160 -5.84 -0.19 -15.53
N THR A 161 -4.66 0.06 -14.95
CA THR A 161 -4.29 1.37 -14.37
C THR A 161 -4.44 2.51 -15.38
N SER A 162 -4.04 2.28 -16.63
CA SER A 162 -4.14 3.28 -17.71
C SER A 162 -5.56 3.70 -18.06
N LEU A 163 -6.56 2.86 -17.79
CA LEU A 163 -7.98 3.19 -17.98
C LEU A 163 -8.64 3.73 -16.71
N LEU A 164 -8.26 3.18 -15.56
CA LEU A 164 -8.86 3.55 -14.28
C LEU A 164 -8.42 4.95 -13.82
N LEU A 165 -7.12 5.21 -13.92
CA LEU A 165 -6.51 6.41 -13.33
C LEU A 165 -7.07 7.72 -13.88
N PRO A 166 -7.17 7.94 -15.21
CA PRO A 166 -7.77 9.16 -15.76
C PRO A 166 -9.23 9.33 -15.33
N GLN A 167 -10.03 8.24 -15.32
CA GLN A 167 -11.42 8.30 -14.89
C GLN A 167 -11.60 8.72 -13.43
N VAL A 168 -10.67 8.29 -12.55
CA VAL A 168 -10.70 8.67 -11.14
C VAL A 168 -10.26 10.11 -10.98
N ILE A 169 -9.20 10.53 -11.67
CA ILE A 169 -8.69 11.92 -11.62
C ILE A 169 -9.75 12.92 -12.08
N ASP A 170 -10.45 12.61 -13.16
CA ASP A 170 -11.51 13.49 -13.69
C ASP A 170 -12.76 13.54 -12.79
N ALA A 171 -12.88 12.61 -11.85
CA ALA A 171 -14.08 12.48 -11.01
C ALA A 171 -13.96 13.15 -9.64
N VAL A 172 -12.76 13.44 -9.17
CA VAL A 172 -12.53 13.96 -7.81
C VAL A 172 -11.52 15.09 -7.77
N ASP A 173 -11.74 16.03 -6.88
CA ASP A 173 -10.87 17.20 -6.69
C ASP A 173 -9.75 16.99 -5.66
N ILE A 174 -9.68 15.82 -5.05
CA ILE A 174 -8.65 15.45 -4.07
C ILE A 174 -7.43 14.80 -4.74
N PRO A 175 -6.23 14.84 -4.13
CA PRO A 175 -5.05 14.16 -4.64
C PRO A 175 -5.29 12.69 -4.92
N VAL A 176 -4.91 12.22 -6.11
CA VAL A 176 -4.97 10.82 -6.52
C VAL A 176 -3.56 10.25 -6.59
N ILE A 177 -3.29 9.19 -5.83
CA ILE A 177 -2.03 8.46 -5.83
C ILE A 177 -2.20 7.21 -6.68
N ALA A 178 -1.45 7.13 -7.78
CA ALA A 178 -1.55 6.01 -8.72
C ALA A 178 -0.82 4.76 -8.20
N ALA A 179 -1.48 3.61 -8.23
CA ALA A 179 -0.93 2.33 -7.79
C ALA A 179 -1.22 1.21 -8.81
N GLY A 180 -0.33 0.23 -8.86
CA GLY A 180 -0.41 -0.89 -9.80
C GLY A 180 0.43 -0.66 -11.06
N GLY A 181 1.46 -1.52 -11.24
CA GLY A 181 2.34 -1.48 -12.41
C GLY A 181 3.50 -0.48 -12.33
N PHE A 182 3.60 0.34 -11.28
CA PHE A 182 4.70 1.30 -11.13
C PHE A 182 5.90 0.71 -10.42
N HIS A 183 7.12 1.03 -10.90
CA HIS A 183 8.36 0.52 -10.29
C HIS A 183 9.59 1.42 -10.48
N ASP A 184 9.55 2.43 -11.35
CA ASP A 184 10.66 3.35 -11.62
C ASP A 184 10.18 4.79 -11.95
N GLY A 185 11.14 5.67 -12.27
CA GLY A 185 10.88 7.08 -12.59
C GLY A 185 10.06 7.28 -13.87
N ARG A 186 10.06 6.34 -14.83
CA ARG A 186 9.23 6.41 -16.04
C ARG A 186 7.75 6.28 -15.68
N GLY A 187 7.46 5.35 -14.74
CA GLY A 187 6.11 5.19 -14.21
C GLY A 187 5.65 6.43 -13.45
N LEU A 188 6.52 7.05 -12.65
CA LEU A 188 6.21 8.31 -11.98
C LEU A 188 5.88 9.42 -12.99
N ALA A 189 6.74 9.59 -14.00
CA ALA A 189 6.52 10.62 -15.03
C ALA A 189 5.20 10.40 -15.79
N ALA A 190 4.88 9.15 -16.14
CA ALA A 190 3.62 8.81 -16.80
C ALA A 190 2.41 9.10 -15.89
N ALA A 191 2.45 8.73 -14.62
CA ALA A 191 1.38 9.00 -13.67
C ALA A 191 1.13 10.50 -13.47
N LEU A 192 2.20 11.29 -13.33
CA LEU A 192 2.12 12.75 -13.24
C LEU A 192 1.55 13.37 -14.51
N ALA A 193 1.95 12.87 -15.70
CA ALA A 193 1.40 13.31 -16.98
C ALA A 193 -0.09 13.01 -17.14
N TRP A 194 -0.59 11.93 -16.53
CA TRP A 194 -2.03 11.62 -16.44
C TRP A 194 -2.78 12.47 -15.41
N GLY A 195 -2.07 13.28 -14.61
CA GLY A 195 -2.66 14.15 -13.59
C GLY A 195 -2.67 13.58 -12.18
N ALA A 196 -2.04 12.42 -11.94
CA ALA A 196 -1.85 11.91 -10.59
C ALA A 196 -0.95 12.85 -9.75
N SER A 197 -1.15 12.85 -8.44
CA SER A 197 -0.32 13.63 -7.51
C SER A 197 0.91 12.85 -7.01
N GLY A 198 1.04 11.56 -7.36
CA GLY A 198 2.16 10.71 -6.98
C GLY A 198 1.90 9.25 -7.33
N ILE A 199 2.85 8.39 -7.02
CA ILE A 199 2.72 6.94 -7.20
C ILE A 199 2.88 6.18 -5.90
N ALA A 200 2.24 5.01 -5.83
CA ALA A 200 2.40 4.05 -4.74
C ALA A 200 2.92 2.72 -5.29
N MET A 201 3.91 2.17 -4.62
CA MET A 201 4.57 0.93 -5.03
C MET A 201 4.61 -0.07 -3.87
N GLY A 202 4.33 -1.34 -4.18
CA GLY A 202 4.49 -2.46 -3.24
C GLY A 202 5.74 -3.27 -3.55
N THR A 203 5.69 -4.09 -4.62
CA THR A 203 6.73 -5.03 -4.99
C THR A 203 8.11 -4.40 -5.14
N ARG A 204 8.18 -3.17 -5.66
CA ARG A 204 9.46 -2.45 -5.75
C ARG A 204 10.11 -2.25 -4.39
N PHE A 205 9.32 -1.89 -3.37
CA PHE A 205 9.81 -1.71 -2.01
C PHE A 205 10.08 -3.04 -1.29
N LEU A 206 9.31 -4.08 -1.57
CA LEU A 206 9.59 -5.44 -1.08
C LEU A 206 11.01 -5.88 -1.47
N LEU A 207 11.52 -5.46 -2.62
CA LEU A 207 12.83 -5.82 -3.14
C LEU A 207 14.00 -4.96 -2.60
N THR A 208 13.73 -3.99 -1.72
CA THR A 208 14.78 -3.15 -1.13
C THR A 208 15.51 -3.87 0.02
N ALA A 209 16.67 -3.34 0.40
CA ALA A 209 17.46 -3.86 1.52
C ALA A 209 16.76 -3.70 2.87
N ASP A 210 15.95 -2.64 3.03
CA ASP A 210 15.21 -2.37 4.27
C ASP A 210 14.01 -3.30 4.48
N SER A 211 13.58 -4.00 3.43
CA SER A 211 12.59 -5.06 3.54
C SER A 211 13.20 -6.31 4.17
N LYS A 212 12.55 -6.82 5.24
CA LYS A 212 12.96 -8.05 5.94
C LYS A 212 12.58 -9.34 5.19
N VAL A 213 12.08 -9.24 3.95
CA VAL A 213 11.81 -10.41 3.11
C VAL A 213 13.12 -11.13 2.82
N PRO A 214 13.21 -12.47 2.99
CA PRO A 214 14.41 -13.25 2.70
C PRO A 214 14.90 -13.07 1.25
N ASP A 215 16.21 -13.12 1.05
CA ASP A 215 16.81 -12.86 -0.27
C ASP A 215 16.41 -13.93 -1.29
N GLU A 216 16.18 -15.16 -0.87
CA GLU A 216 15.67 -16.24 -1.72
C GLU A 216 14.28 -15.89 -2.28
N ILE A 217 13.45 -15.25 -1.47
CA ILE A 217 12.12 -14.80 -1.90
C ILE A 217 12.25 -13.61 -2.83
N LYS A 218 13.13 -12.64 -2.52
CA LYS A 218 13.42 -11.52 -3.44
C LYS A 218 13.92 -12.02 -4.80
N ALA A 219 14.76 -13.06 -4.81
CA ALA A 219 15.27 -13.68 -6.05
C ALA A 219 14.14 -14.24 -6.93
N ILE A 220 13.10 -14.84 -6.32
CA ILE A 220 11.92 -15.32 -7.05
C ILE A 220 11.18 -14.16 -7.72
N TYR A 221 10.94 -13.06 -7.00
CA TYR A 221 10.33 -11.89 -7.60
C TYR A 221 11.15 -11.32 -8.75
N LEU A 222 12.48 -11.24 -8.59
CA LEU A 222 13.38 -10.73 -9.63
C LEU A 222 13.45 -11.65 -10.84
N GLY A 223 13.36 -12.96 -10.64
CA GLY A 223 13.34 -13.97 -11.71
C GLY A 223 11.98 -14.14 -12.41
N THR A 224 10.90 -13.57 -11.84
CA THR A 224 9.56 -13.71 -12.39
C THR A 224 9.35 -12.76 -13.58
N PRO A 225 9.08 -13.26 -14.78
CA PRO A 225 8.80 -12.40 -15.94
C PRO A 225 7.46 -11.68 -15.78
N VAL A 226 7.21 -10.64 -16.56
CA VAL A 226 5.95 -9.87 -16.56
C VAL A 226 4.73 -10.78 -16.75
N THR A 227 4.86 -11.84 -17.53
CA THR A 227 3.81 -12.85 -17.77
C THR A 227 3.71 -13.92 -16.68
N GLY A 228 4.60 -13.90 -15.69
CA GLY A 228 4.68 -14.90 -14.63
C GLY A 228 3.71 -14.67 -13.46
N THR A 229 2.74 -13.77 -13.61
CA THR A 229 1.70 -13.52 -12.60
C THR A 229 0.32 -13.89 -13.12
N VAL A 230 -0.59 -14.21 -12.20
CA VAL A 230 -2.00 -14.49 -12.50
C VAL A 230 -2.90 -13.76 -11.49
N VAL A 231 -4.08 -13.35 -11.92
CA VAL A 231 -5.14 -12.91 -11.00
C VAL A 231 -6.02 -14.11 -10.70
N SER A 232 -6.05 -14.52 -9.46
CA SER A 232 -6.80 -15.67 -8.99
C SER A 232 -7.75 -15.30 -7.85
N THR A 233 -8.91 -15.95 -7.81
CA THR A 233 -9.87 -15.89 -6.69
C THR A 233 -9.82 -17.15 -5.83
N ALA A 234 -8.96 -18.12 -6.17
CA ALA A 234 -8.92 -19.42 -5.51
C ALA A 234 -8.36 -19.36 -4.08
N ILE A 235 -7.65 -18.26 -3.73
CA ILE A 235 -6.98 -18.13 -2.44
C ILE A 235 -7.99 -17.83 -1.32
N ASP A 236 -8.77 -16.77 -1.45
CA ASP A 236 -9.73 -16.32 -0.41
C ASP A 236 -11.08 -15.86 -0.96
N GLY A 237 -11.31 -16.05 -2.26
CA GLY A 237 -12.53 -15.67 -2.95
C GLY A 237 -12.53 -14.25 -3.49
N ALA A 238 -11.51 -13.43 -3.20
CA ALA A 238 -11.32 -12.10 -3.78
C ALA A 238 -10.23 -12.13 -4.87
N PRO A 239 -10.31 -11.27 -5.91
CA PRO A 239 -9.28 -11.22 -6.92
C PRO A 239 -7.94 -10.79 -6.33
N GLN A 240 -6.90 -11.60 -6.52
CA GLN A 240 -5.53 -11.31 -6.09
C GLN A 240 -4.56 -11.58 -7.22
N ARG A 241 -3.64 -10.63 -7.49
CA ARG A 241 -2.50 -10.87 -8.37
C ARG A 241 -1.36 -11.48 -7.57
N VAL A 242 -0.95 -12.66 -7.99
CA VAL A 242 0.10 -13.45 -7.36
C VAL A 242 1.08 -13.99 -8.41
N ILE A 243 2.27 -14.37 -7.99
CA ILE A 243 3.19 -15.14 -8.84
C ILE A 243 2.53 -16.49 -9.09
N ARG A 244 2.51 -16.92 -10.37
CA ARG A 244 1.97 -18.21 -10.75
C ARG A 244 2.87 -19.33 -10.24
N THR A 245 2.33 -20.20 -9.39
CA THR A 245 3.03 -21.36 -8.83
C THR A 245 2.18 -22.61 -9.06
N GLU A 246 2.78 -23.79 -8.93
CA GLU A 246 2.05 -25.08 -9.00
C GLU A 246 0.90 -25.10 -7.97
N MET A 247 1.10 -24.53 -6.78
CA MET A 247 0.06 -24.44 -5.76
C MET A 247 -1.14 -23.60 -6.23
N VAL A 248 -0.89 -22.44 -6.86
CA VAL A 248 -1.97 -21.60 -7.39
C VAL A 248 -2.72 -22.34 -8.49
N ASP A 249 -2.01 -23.00 -9.40
CA ASP A 249 -2.60 -23.80 -10.46
C ASP A 249 -3.42 -24.98 -9.91
N GLU A 250 -2.99 -25.59 -8.79
CA GLU A 250 -3.74 -26.67 -8.12
C GLU A 250 -5.00 -26.14 -7.44
N LEU A 251 -4.92 -25.01 -6.73
CA LEU A 251 -6.07 -24.35 -6.12
C LEU A 251 -7.13 -23.98 -7.16
N GLU A 252 -6.72 -23.49 -8.33
CA GLU A 252 -7.63 -23.15 -9.43
C GLU A 252 -8.29 -24.40 -10.04
N ARG A 253 -7.53 -25.52 -10.18
CA ARG A 253 -8.05 -26.78 -10.72
C ARG A 253 -8.99 -27.51 -9.77
N SER A 254 -8.65 -27.54 -8.50
CA SER A 254 -9.37 -28.35 -7.50
C SER A 254 -10.78 -27.84 -7.21
N ARG A 255 -11.13 -26.59 -7.62
CA ARG A 255 -12.37 -25.91 -7.22
C ARG A 255 -12.68 -26.05 -5.70
N LEU A 256 -11.68 -26.44 -4.91
CA LEU A 256 -11.77 -26.46 -3.45
C LEU A 256 -11.93 -25.01 -3.01
N THR A 257 -13.19 -24.62 -2.99
CA THR A 257 -13.61 -23.28 -2.66
C THR A 257 -13.25 -22.99 -1.22
N ARG A 258 -12.34 -22.01 -1.09
CA ARG A 258 -12.24 -21.13 0.07
C ARG A 258 -11.62 -21.79 1.29
N LEU A 259 -10.37 -21.53 1.43
CA LEU A 259 -9.77 -21.53 2.76
C LEU A 259 -10.54 -20.52 3.65
N PRO A 260 -10.73 -20.80 4.94
CA PRO A 260 -11.55 -19.96 5.82
C PRO A 260 -11.11 -18.49 5.76
N LYS A 261 -12.05 -17.55 5.73
CA LYS A 261 -11.80 -16.09 5.71
C LYS A 261 -10.86 -15.58 6.81
N ALA A 262 -10.58 -16.38 7.82
CA ALA A 262 -9.64 -16.07 8.90
C ALA A 262 -8.16 -16.20 8.50
N ALA A 263 -7.87 -16.70 7.30
CA ALA A 263 -6.50 -16.97 6.87
C ALA A 263 -5.99 -16.19 5.63
N PRO A 264 -6.59 -15.04 5.20
CA PRO A 264 -6.19 -14.40 3.93
C PRO A 264 -4.74 -13.92 3.95
N VAL A 265 -4.14 -13.79 5.10
CA VAL A 265 -2.83 -13.17 5.25
C VAL A 265 -1.69 -14.17 5.28
N SER A 266 -1.92 -15.39 5.78
CA SER A 266 -0.92 -16.47 5.74
C SER A 266 -0.67 -17.00 4.33
N TYR A 267 -1.56 -16.75 3.37
CA TYR A 267 -1.47 -17.29 2.01
C TYR A 267 -0.66 -16.42 1.03
N THR A 268 -0.46 -15.15 1.28
CA THR A 268 0.56 -14.38 0.54
C THR A 268 1.95 -14.98 0.73
N HIS A 269 2.20 -15.66 1.85
CA HIS A 269 3.41 -16.47 2.05
C HIS A 269 3.32 -17.87 1.43
N LEU A 270 2.12 -18.45 1.30
CA LEU A 270 1.92 -19.76 0.68
C LEU A 270 1.93 -19.73 -0.85
N THR A 271 1.75 -18.56 -1.46
CA THR A 271 1.96 -18.38 -2.91
C THR A 271 3.43 -18.14 -3.28
N LEU A 272 4.30 -18.02 -2.30
CA LEU A 272 5.74 -18.16 -2.47
C LEU A 272 6.07 -19.67 -2.49
N PRO A 273 7.07 -20.14 -3.26
CA PRO A 273 7.43 -21.54 -3.31
C PRO A 273 7.86 -21.99 -1.90
N THR A 274 6.93 -22.65 -1.22
CA THR A 274 7.08 -23.09 0.17
C THR A 274 8.03 -24.26 0.36
N SER A 275 8.62 -24.77 -0.68
CA SER A 275 9.68 -25.79 -0.55
C SER A 275 10.96 -25.29 0.12
N ALA A 276 11.09 -23.95 0.32
CA ALA A 276 12.24 -23.36 1.01
C ALA A 276 11.91 -22.83 2.43
N VAL A 277 10.65 -22.86 2.87
CA VAL A 277 10.26 -22.49 4.24
C VAL A 277 9.87 -23.77 4.97
N ALA A 278 10.87 -24.62 5.20
CA ALA A 278 10.72 -25.69 6.17
C ALA A 278 10.53 -25.07 7.56
N TRP A 279 9.50 -25.51 8.22
CA TRP A 279 9.17 -25.23 9.61
C TRP A 279 10.40 -25.48 10.49
N GLY A 280 10.93 -24.43 11.09
CA GLY A 280 11.87 -24.46 12.20
C GLY A 280 11.29 -23.62 13.32
#